data_e366c7af9f5075cd6b98f8654b339357
#
_entry.id   e366c7af9f5075cd6b98f8654b339357
#
_cell.length_a   1.000
_cell.length_b   1.000
_cell.length_c   1.000
_cell.angle_alpha   90.00
_cell.angle_beta   90.00
_cell.angle_gamma   90.00
#
_symmetry.space_group_name_H-M   'P 1'
#
loop_
_entity.id
_entity.type
_entity.pdbx_description
1 polymer ?
#
loop_
_entity_poly.entity_id
_entity_poly.type
_entity_poly.pdbx_seq_one_letter_code
_entity_poly.pdbx_strand_id
1 'polypeptide(L)'
;MGEGPNNRSRVRRLRPFIAVGAAAILGAGAAIGVTAANVANASPTLAAQLAARFPGYHIPATVSKALYDHSSTATPIKHLVVIFDENESFDHYFGTYPYAANTDGTPFVAKPGTPKVNGLYTKITPQGPVGPLLTDNPNEYNPVRLTQSEALTSDQNHADVPEQKADDGGKQDAFVQNTESSTPSNGCGAEYCPPGIVMDYFDGNTVTGLWNYAQNYAMSDNDYDTAFGPSTPGAINVTSGNTSGGYAADANDTSTPGVKTTDAGSVSALGSDGTGTIYGDIDPFYDECSDSNHTTTSPEGVLTGPNIGDLLNSAHVTWGWFQGGFAPSSTNSGGAVCGSESELTSNGQDVSEVQNYVPHHNPFQFNATTANPAHLPPTSLKEIGYTDQANHQYDMSYFADALDGTGGATLPSVSYLKPPAYENAHPGNSDPLEEQQFVVSTVNQIEQSRYWSSTAIILTYDDSDGWYDHATPPVINGSDDSAVGDTSVCTSVPITVGSAEDRCGFGDRLPFIVISPYTRENYVSSKMIDTTSVVKFIEDNWLHGKSIPGSFDAVSGSIDGPGGLLDFNIPPHYAPVILNPTTGAVVRGDNWYGNQGKLKQTATR
;
A
#
# COMPACT_ATOMS: atom_id res chain seq x y z
N MET A 1 6.63 28.32 -71.57
CA MET A 1 6.98 29.50 -70.77
C MET A 1 6.96 29.03 -69.34
N GLY A 2 8.03 28.62 -68.76
CA GLY A 2 9.22 29.34 -68.28
C GLY A 2 9.01 29.35 -66.80
N GLU A 3 9.78 28.86 -66.10
CA GLU A 3 11.03 28.80 -65.38
C GLU A 3 10.87 27.95 -64.15
N GLY A 4 11.59 27.00 -63.66
CA GLY A 4 13.02 26.90 -63.52
C GLY A 4 13.31 26.71 -62.02
N PRO A 5 14.04 25.67 -61.55
CA PRO A 5 14.08 25.24 -60.17
C PRO A 5 15.18 25.93 -59.38
N ASN A 6 14.92 26.22 -58.13
CA ASN A 6 15.91 26.70 -57.18
C ASN A 6 16.41 25.59 -56.26
N ASN A 7 17.65 25.24 -56.51
CA ASN A 7 18.47 24.24 -55.85
C ASN A 7 18.96 24.81 -54.50
N ARG A 8 18.57 24.26 -53.37
CA ARG A 8 19.25 24.47 -52.10
C ARG A 8 19.77 23.15 -51.54
N SER A 9 21.06 23.02 -51.62
CA SER A 9 21.89 21.97 -51.09
C SER A 9 21.63 21.74 -49.60
N ARG A 10 21.15 20.53 -49.24
CA ARG A 10 21.17 20.04 -47.85
C ARG A 10 22.56 19.48 -47.55
N VAL A 11 23.30 20.17 -46.72
CA VAL A 11 24.53 19.67 -46.11
C VAL A 11 24.13 18.54 -45.13
N ARG A 12 24.45 17.31 -45.49
CA ARG A 12 24.40 16.16 -44.60
C ARG A 12 25.52 16.30 -43.57
N ARG A 13 25.18 16.61 -42.32
CA ARG A 13 26.09 16.40 -41.21
C ARG A 13 26.04 14.91 -40.85
N LEU A 14 27.11 14.20 -41.14
CA LEU A 14 27.38 12.87 -40.57
C LEU A 14 27.53 13.01 -39.07
N ARG A 15 26.65 12.36 -38.33
CA ARG A 15 26.85 12.12 -36.91
C ARG A 15 27.63 10.80 -36.76
N PRO A 16 28.65 10.73 -35.92
CA PRO A 16 29.34 9.48 -35.68
C PRO A 16 28.41 8.53 -34.89
N PHE A 17 28.35 7.28 -35.32
CA PHE A 17 27.79 6.18 -34.58
C PHE A 17 28.67 5.96 -33.35
N ILE A 18 28.16 6.30 -32.16
CA ILE A 18 28.69 5.81 -30.88
C ILE A 18 27.97 4.51 -30.64
N ALA A 19 28.71 3.41 -30.62
CA ALA A 19 28.23 2.13 -30.15
C ALA A 19 27.95 2.28 -28.63
N VAL A 20 26.68 2.31 -28.28
CA VAL A 20 26.27 2.23 -26.90
C VAL A 20 26.32 0.74 -26.53
N GLY A 21 27.36 0.39 -25.79
CA GLY A 21 27.38 -0.87 -25.08
C GLY A 21 26.26 -0.85 -24.02
N ALA A 22 25.51 -1.94 -23.95
CA ALA A 22 24.55 -2.16 -22.89
C ALA A 22 25.26 -2.05 -21.53
N ALA A 23 25.14 -0.89 -20.90
CA ALA A 23 25.43 -0.73 -19.49
C ALA A 23 24.11 -1.07 -18.77
N ALA A 24 24.11 -2.15 -18.01
CA ALA A 24 23.10 -2.39 -16.99
C ALA A 24 23.09 -1.15 -16.08
N ILE A 25 22.04 -0.36 -16.16
CA ILE A 25 21.77 0.67 -15.18
C ILE A 25 21.25 -0.08 -13.97
N LEU A 26 22.15 -0.41 -13.06
CA LEU A 26 21.81 -0.59 -11.66
C LEU A 26 21.25 0.76 -11.22
N GLY A 27 19.98 0.79 -10.86
CA GLY A 27 19.38 1.89 -10.15
C GLY A 27 20.18 2.15 -8.87
N ALA A 28 21.24 2.92 -8.99
CA ALA A 28 21.80 3.61 -7.86
C ALA A 28 20.77 4.72 -7.59
N GLY A 29 19.85 4.47 -6.68
CA GLY A 29 19.26 5.55 -5.94
C GLY A 29 20.43 6.46 -5.57
N ALA A 30 20.45 7.69 -6.08
CA ALA A 30 21.36 8.69 -5.58
C ALA A 30 21.00 8.84 -4.10
N ALA A 31 21.68 8.05 -3.27
CA ALA A 31 21.86 8.43 -1.90
C ALA A 31 22.54 9.79 -1.99
N ILE A 32 21.72 10.86 -2.01
CA ILE A 32 22.18 12.15 -1.56
C ILE A 32 22.66 11.82 -0.16
N GLY A 33 23.97 11.63 -0.03
CA GLY A 33 24.62 11.45 1.24
C GLY A 33 24.22 12.67 2.04
N VAL A 34 23.18 12.54 2.83
CA VAL A 34 23.03 13.36 4.02
C VAL A 34 24.21 12.93 4.86
N THR A 35 25.35 13.58 4.59
CA THR A 35 26.46 13.52 5.52
C THR A 35 25.83 13.71 6.88
N ALA A 36 26.19 12.87 7.82
CA ALA A 36 25.78 12.94 9.22
C ALA A 36 26.31 14.27 9.85
N ALA A 37 25.87 15.39 9.30
CA ALA A 37 26.11 16.73 9.73
C ALA A 37 24.95 17.11 10.63
N ASN A 38 25.13 16.92 11.93
CA ASN A 38 24.32 17.51 12.98
C ASN A 38 22.82 17.30 12.81
N VAL A 39 22.32 16.12 13.15
CA VAL A 39 20.91 15.93 13.49
C VAL A 39 20.67 16.77 14.76
N ALA A 40 20.36 18.04 14.55
CA ALA A 40 20.02 18.94 15.64
C ALA A 40 18.67 18.52 16.19
N ASN A 41 18.55 18.30 17.49
CA ASN A 41 17.27 18.19 18.16
C ASN A 41 16.40 19.39 17.77
N ALA A 42 15.10 19.16 17.57
CA ALA A 42 14.15 20.23 17.27
C ALA A 42 14.30 21.38 18.26
N SER A 43 14.34 22.60 17.72
CA SER A 43 14.53 23.77 18.57
C SER A 43 13.28 24.05 19.42
N PRO A 44 13.42 24.65 20.61
CA PRO A 44 12.25 25.07 21.39
C PRO A 44 11.32 26.02 20.63
N THR A 45 11.84 26.79 19.67
CA THR A 45 11.05 27.68 18.81
C THR A 45 10.18 26.87 17.85
N LEU A 46 10.73 25.82 17.23
CA LEU A 46 9.96 24.94 16.35
C LEU A 46 8.87 24.19 17.12
N ALA A 47 9.20 23.65 18.31
CA ALA A 47 8.21 23.00 19.15
C ALA A 47 7.02 23.91 19.52
N ALA A 48 7.30 25.18 19.81
CA ALA A 48 6.25 26.19 20.11
C ALA A 48 5.42 26.52 18.85
N GLN A 49 6.04 26.59 17.68
CA GLN A 49 5.35 26.83 16.41
C GLN A 49 4.42 25.68 16.06
N LEU A 50 4.90 24.43 16.14
CA LEU A 50 4.09 23.24 15.88
C LEU A 50 2.94 23.10 16.86
N ALA A 51 3.15 23.32 18.17
CA ALA A 51 2.08 23.26 19.16
C ALA A 51 1.02 24.37 18.97
N ALA A 52 1.39 25.51 18.39
CA ALA A 52 0.45 26.59 18.08
C ALA A 52 -0.37 26.28 16.81
N ARG A 53 0.23 25.63 15.80
CA ARG A 53 -0.42 25.28 14.54
C ARG A 53 -1.25 24.01 14.67
N PHE A 54 -0.77 23.02 15.42
CA PHE A 54 -1.36 21.70 15.56
C PHE A 54 -1.80 21.45 17.02
N PRO A 55 -3.02 21.85 17.40
CA PRO A 55 -3.53 21.67 18.77
C PRO A 55 -3.48 20.21 19.22
N GLY A 56 -2.97 19.98 20.41
CA GLY A 56 -2.80 18.62 20.96
C GLY A 56 -1.51 17.93 20.57
N TYR A 57 -0.81 18.39 19.54
CA TYR A 57 0.49 17.85 19.16
C TYR A 57 1.63 18.36 20.03
N HIS A 58 2.55 17.47 20.36
CA HIS A 58 3.80 17.78 21.04
C HIS A 58 4.93 16.92 20.49
N ILE A 59 6.06 17.52 20.12
CA ILE A 59 7.25 16.73 19.72
C ILE A 59 7.60 15.75 20.83
N PRO A 60 7.63 14.43 20.57
CA PRO A 60 7.90 13.45 21.60
C PRO A 60 9.31 13.59 22.18
N ALA A 61 9.42 13.40 23.48
CA ALA A 61 10.73 13.27 24.12
C ALA A 61 11.30 11.87 23.85
N THR A 62 12.62 11.79 23.65
CA THR A 62 13.31 10.50 23.48
C THR A 62 13.09 9.60 24.68
N VAL A 63 12.60 8.40 24.44
CA VAL A 63 12.37 7.36 25.45
C VAL A 63 13.60 6.48 25.57
N SER A 64 13.98 6.13 26.81
CA SER A 64 15.15 5.28 27.06
C SER A 64 14.96 3.88 26.44
N LYS A 65 15.91 3.46 25.60
CA LYS A 65 15.92 2.12 24.99
C LYS A 65 15.92 0.97 26.00
N ALA A 66 16.38 1.22 27.22
CA ALA A 66 16.35 0.22 28.28
C ALA A 66 14.91 -0.19 28.70
N LEU A 67 13.89 0.54 28.28
CA LEU A 67 12.48 0.22 28.51
C LEU A 67 11.91 -0.74 27.47
N TYR A 68 12.56 -0.83 26.30
CA TYR A 68 12.07 -1.66 25.20
C TYR A 68 12.51 -3.12 25.37
N ASP A 69 11.55 -4.04 25.37
CA ASP A 69 11.81 -5.49 25.38
C ASP A 69 11.51 -6.09 24.02
N HIS A 70 12.54 -6.60 23.35
CA HIS A 70 12.44 -7.22 22.03
C HIS A 70 12.22 -8.74 22.08
N SER A 71 12.13 -9.34 23.28
CA SER A 71 12.15 -10.79 23.44
C SER A 71 10.79 -11.44 23.60
N SER A 72 9.78 -10.70 24.05
CA SER A 72 8.47 -11.23 24.43
C SER A 72 7.46 -11.14 23.28
N THR A 73 7.34 -12.23 22.50
CA THR A 73 6.29 -12.39 21.49
C THR A 73 5.55 -13.71 21.68
N ALA A 74 4.27 -13.77 21.34
CA ALA A 74 3.48 -14.99 21.47
C ALA A 74 3.89 -16.07 20.46
N THR A 75 4.45 -15.66 19.32
CA THR A 75 4.91 -16.54 18.23
C THR A 75 6.41 -16.41 18.01
N PRO A 76 7.03 -17.24 17.14
CA PRO A 76 8.43 -17.06 16.74
C PRO A 76 8.72 -15.75 15.98
N ILE A 77 7.70 -15.04 15.51
CA ILE A 77 7.86 -13.79 14.75
C ILE A 77 8.29 -12.66 15.69
N LYS A 78 9.47 -12.10 15.40
CA LYS A 78 10.05 -10.96 16.10
C LYS A 78 9.96 -9.66 15.28
N HIS A 79 9.81 -9.81 13.96
CA HIS A 79 9.69 -8.71 13.03
C HIS A 79 8.52 -8.98 12.10
N LEU A 80 7.56 -8.07 12.07
CA LEU A 80 6.51 -7.99 11.06
C LEU A 80 6.85 -6.83 10.13
N VAL A 81 6.85 -7.09 8.84
CA VAL A 81 6.95 -6.05 7.80
C VAL A 81 5.66 -6.10 7.00
N VAL A 82 4.90 -5.04 6.98
CA VAL A 82 3.68 -4.89 6.19
C VAL A 82 4.02 -4.01 4.99
N ILE A 83 4.04 -4.58 3.80
CA ILE A 83 4.09 -3.84 2.53
C ILE A 83 2.64 -3.55 2.20
N PHE A 84 2.30 -2.27 2.20
CA PHE A 84 0.94 -1.79 2.07
C PHE A 84 0.84 -0.98 0.76
N ASP A 85 0.38 -1.66 -0.28
CA ASP A 85 0.25 -1.13 -1.62
C ASP A 85 -1.15 -0.55 -1.88
N GLU A 86 -1.48 -0.23 -3.12
CA GLU A 86 -2.66 0.53 -3.51
C GLU A 86 -3.54 -0.22 -4.50
N ASN A 87 -4.83 -0.14 -4.27
CA ASN A 87 -5.91 -0.13 -5.24
C ASN A 87 -6.00 -1.37 -6.16
N GLU A 88 -6.07 -2.58 -5.57
CA GLU A 88 -6.17 -3.79 -6.37
C GLU A 88 -7.20 -4.78 -5.83
N SER A 89 -8.17 -5.20 -6.68
CA SER A 89 -9.04 -6.30 -6.30
C SER A 89 -8.34 -7.67 -6.46
N PHE A 90 -8.83 -8.67 -5.74
CA PHE A 90 -8.28 -10.02 -5.83
C PHE A 90 -8.40 -10.60 -7.26
N ASP A 91 -9.55 -10.44 -7.91
CA ASP A 91 -9.72 -10.99 -9.26
C ASP A 91 -8.89 -10.25 -10.30
N HIS A 92 -8.60 -8.96 -10.11
CA HIS A 92 -7.76 -8.19 -11.02
C HIS A 92 -6.34 -8.77 -11.10
N TYR A 93 -5.77 -9.25 -9.98
CA TYR A 93 -4.42 -9.82 -9.94
C TYR A 93 -4.37 -11.35 -9.86
N PHE A 94 -5.38 -12.00 -9.31
CA PHE A 94 -5.36 -13.45 -9.04
C PHE A 94 -6.56 -14.21 -9.62
N GLY A 95 -7.46 -13.56 -10.33
CA GLY A 95 -8.69 -14.16 -10.83
C GLY A 95 -8.48 -15.40 -11.71
N THR A 96 -7.32 -15.54 -12.36
CA THR A 96 -6.98 -16.73 -13.16
C THR A 96 -5.84 -17.57 -12.57
N TYR A 97 -5.36 -17.24 -11.36
CA TYR A 97 -4.30 -18.02 -10.71
C TYR A 97 -4.70 -19.50 -10.55
N PRO A 98 -3.81 -20.45 -10.83
CA PRO A 98 -2.41 -20.28 -11.21
C PRO A 98 -2.15 -20.43 -12.73
N TYR A 99 -3.08 -20.02 -13.57
CA TYR A 99 -2.95 -20.15 -15.01
C TYR A 99 -2.55 -18.82 -15.67
N ALA A 100 -1.35 -18.78 -16.27
CA ALA A 100 -0.88 -17.68 -17.11
C ALA A 100 -0.95 -18.06 -18.60
N ALA A 101 -1.32 -17.11 -19.45
CA ALA A 101 -1.48 -17.34 -20.88
C ALA A 101 -0.14 -17.61 -21.59
N ASN A 102 0.97 -17.06 -21.09
CA ASN A 102 2.32 -17.19 -21.64
C ASN A 102 2.44 -16.75 -23.09
N THR A 103 1.75 -15.68 -23.43
CA THR A 103 1.76 -15.08 -24.78
C THR A 103 2.57 -13.78 -24.87
N ASP A 104 2.88 -13.17 -23.72
CA ASP A 104 3.67 -11.95 -23.57
C ASP A 104 4.32 -11.90 -22.17
N GLY A 105 5.02 -10.84 -21.83
CA GLY A 105 5.60 -10.61 -20.51
C GLY A 105 6.56 -11.71 -20.03
N THR A 106 6.61 -11.95 -18.72
CA THR A 106 7.46 -12.98 -18.13
C THR A 106 6.71 -14.32 -18.08
N PRO A 107 7.26 -15.42 -18.64
CA PRO A 107 6.61 -16.71 -18.57
C PRO A 107 6.45 -17.22 -17.13
N PHE A 108 5.23 -17.65 -16.78
CA PHE A 108 4.91 -18.28 -15.50
C PHE A 108 4.40 -19.71 -15.71
N VAL A 109 4.93 -20.63 -14.92
CA VAL A 109 4.49 -22.03 -14.94
C VAL A 109 4.24 -22.48 -13.50
N ALA A 110 2.99 -22.81 -13.22
CA ALA A 110 2.58 -23.27 -11.90
C ALA A 110 3.31 -24.57 -11.48
N LYS A 111 3.66 -24.66 -10.19
CA LYS A 111 4.16 -25.92 -9.61
C LYS A 111 3.09 -27.01 -9.69
N PRO A 112 3.47 -28.29 -9.87
CA PRO A 112 2.51 -29.38 -9.77
C PRO A 112 1.80 -29.39 -8.42
N GLY A 113 0.47 -29.45 -8.44
CA GLY A 113 -0.33 -29.48 -7.22
C GLY A 113 -0.66 -28.10 -6.63
N THR A 114 -0.37 -26.99 -7.34
CA THR A 114 -0.82 -25.65 -6.94
C THR A 114 -2.34 -25.64 -6.76
N PRO A 115 -2.84 -25.16 -5.60
CA PRO A 115 -4.26 -25.05 -5.35
C PRO A 115 -4.92 -24.09 -6.33
N LYS A 116 -6.19 -24.35 -6.65
CA LYS A 116 -7.05 -23.39 -7.33
C LYS A 116 -7.58 -22.38 -6.32
N VAL A 117 -7.64 -21.12 -6.71
CA VAL A 117 -8.32 -20.05 -5.95
C VAL A 117 -9.83 -20.02 -6.25
N ASN A 118 -10.59 -19.34 -5.42
CA ASN A 118 -11.91 -18.84 -5.77
C ASN A 118 -11.74 -17.66 -6.74
N GLY A 119 -11.74 -17.92 -8.05
CA GLY A 119 -11.45 -16.97 -9.11
C GLY A 119 -12.39 -17.11 -10.30
N LEU A 120 -12.07 -16.41 -11.39
CA LEU A 120 -12.94 -16.21 -12.55
C LEU A 120 -13.22 -17.46 -13.39
N TYR A 121 -12.49 -18.56 -13.22
CA TYR A 121 -12.62 -19.73 -14.07
C TYR A 121 -13.11 -20.97 -13.34
N THR A 122 -13.80 -21.86 -14.06
CA THR A 122 -14.28 -23.13 -13.52
C THR A 122 -13.39 -24.31 -13.91
N LYS A 123 -12.74 -24.25 -15.08
CA LYS A 123 -11.84 -25.30 -15.60
C LYS A 123 -10.75 -24.73 -16.49
N ILE A 124 -9.66 -25.46 -16.64
CA ILE A 124 -8.60 -25.19 -17.60
C ILE A 124 -8.80 -26.06 -18.86
N THR A 125 -8.66 -25.46 -20.03
CA THR A 125 -8.66 -26.12 -21.33
C THR A 125 -7.31 -25.93 -22.01
N PRO A 126 -7.00 -26.65 -23.12
CA PRO A 126 -5.80 -26.36 -23.92
C PRO A 126 -5.72 -24.92 -24.47
N GLN A 127 -6.84 -24.19 -24.51
CA GLN A 127 -6.93 -22.79 -24.96
C GLN A 127 -6.90 -21.81 -23.81
N GLY A 128 -6.89 -22.26 -22.56
CA GLY A 128 -6.82 -21.42 -21.38
C GLY A 128 -7.93 -21.66 -20.35
N PRO A 129 -8.03 -20.79 -19.33
CA PRO A 129 -9.09 -20.84 -18.34
C PRO A 129 -10.44 -20.50 -19.00
N VAL A 130 -11.49 -21.19 -18.58
CA VAL A 130 -12.85 -20.96 -19.07
C VAL A 130 -13.85 -21.06 -17.92
N GLY A 131 -14.84 -20.21 -17.94
CA GLY A 131 -15.93 -20.17 -16.98
C GLY A 131 -16.98 -19.12 -17.38
N PRO A 132 -18.18 -19.19 -16.81
CA PRO A 132 -19.23 -18.18 -17.10
C PRO A 132 -18.75 -16.76 -16.83
N LEU A 133 -18.02 -16.52 -15.76
CA LEU A 133 -17.51 -15.19 -15.40
C LEU A 133 -16.57 -14.59 -16.45
N LEU A 134 -15.89 -15.42 -17.25
CA LEU A 134 -15.01 -14.97 -18.33
C LEU A 134 -15.70 -14.83 -19.70
N THR A 135 -16.90 -15.43 -19.89
CA THR A 135 -17.51 -15.55 -21.23
C THR A 135 -18.99 -15.16 -21.29
N ASP A 136 -19.63 -15.02 -20.15
CA ASP A 136 -21.05 -14.69 -19.98
C ASP A 136 -21.24 -14.02 -18.61
N ASN A 137 -20.42 -12.98 -18.35
CA ASN A 137 -20.41 -12.26 -17.08
C ASN A 137 -21.74 -11.50 -16.90
N PRO A 138 -22.28 -11.41 -15.68
CA PRO A 138 -23.50 -10.64 -15.43
C PRO A 138 -23.34 -9.13 -15.65
N ASN A 139 -22.12 -8.59 -15.59
CA ASN A 139 -21.83 -7.20 -15.94
C ASN A 139 -21.95 -6.94 -17.45
N GLU A 140 -21.93 -5.67 -17.85
CA GLU A 140 -22.07 -5.27 -19.27
C GLU A 140 -20.94 -5.81 -20.17
N TYR A 141 -19.73 -5.98 -19.61
CA TYR A 141 -18.56 -6.53 -20.31
C TYR A 141 -18.06 -7.78 -19.62
N ASN A 142 -17.46 -8.69 -20.41
CA ASN A 142 -16.72 -9.81 -19.86
C ASN A 142 -15.29 -9.38 -19.51
N PRO A 143 -14.68 -9.94 -18.45
CA PRO A 143 -13.28 -9.72 -18.13
C PRO A 143 -12.35 -10.07 -19.30
N VAL A 144 -11.41 -9.20 -19.63
CA VAL A 144 -10.39 -9.40 -20.64
C VAL A 144 -9.02 -9.41 -19.97
N ARG A 145 -8.15 -10.31 -20.41
CA ARG A 145 -6.77 -10.34 -19.91
C ARG A 145 -5.99 -9.16 -20.45
N LEU A 146 -5.42 -8.36 -19.58
CA LEU A 146 -4.48 -7.30 -19.89
C LEU A 146 -3.10 -7.88 -20.20
N THR A 147 -2.43 -7.34 -21.21
CA THR A 147 -1.05 -7.67 -21.54
C THR A 147 -0.09 -6.77 -20.78
N GLN A 148 1.19 -7.17 -20.71
CA GLN A 148 2.21 -6.35 -20.07
C GLN A 148 2.36 -4.94 -20.71
N SER A 149 2.02 -4.79 -22.00
CA SER A 149 2.02 -3.48 -22.66
C SER A 149 0.81 -2.60 -22.34
N GLU A 150 -0.17 -3.13 -21.63
CA GLU A 150 -1.38 -2.46 -21.16
C GLU A 150 -1.36 -2.28 -19.64
N ALA A 151 -0.17 -2.40 -19.03
CA ALA A 151 -0.01 -2.43 -17.56
C ALA A 151 -0.40 -1.11 -16.89
N LEU A 152 -0.11 0.03 -17.50
CA LEU A 152 -0.55 1.33 -16.99
C LEU A 152 -2.02 1.54 -17.35
N THR A 153 -2.91 1.28 -16.40
CA THR A 153 -4.36 1.46 -16.52
C THR A 153 -4.82 2.77 -15.90
N SER A 154 -6.04 3.17 -16.20
CA SER A 154 -6.66 4.34 -15.57
C SER A 154 -7.23 3.98 -14.19
N ASP A 155 -7.16 4.95 -13.29
CA ASP A 155 -7.81 4.99 -11.98
C ASP A 155 -9.34 4.85 -12.12
N GLN A 156 -9.95 4.02 -11.28
CA GLN A 156 -11.38 3.76 -11.27
C GLN A 156 -12.06 4.45 -10.08
N ASN A 157 -13.39 4.40 -10.00
CA ASN A 157 -14.13 5.06 -8.93
C ASN A 157 -14.37 4.08 -7.78
N HIS A 158 -13.55 4.17 -6.77
CA HIS A 158 -13.55 3.34 -5.56
C HIS A 158 -14.12 4.05 -4.33
N ALA A 159 -14.99 5.05 -4.53
CA ALA A 159 -15.69 5.66 -3.42
C ALA A 159 -16.74 4.69 -2.82
N ASP A 160 -17.03 4.84 -1.53
CA ASP A 160 -17.91 3.97 -0.75
C ASP A 160 -19.24 3.62 -1.45
N VAL A 161 -20.02 4.62 -1.85
CA VAL A 161 -21.35 4.38 -2.47
C VAL A 161 -21.28 3.80 -3.89
N PRO A 162 -20.35 4.19 -4.77
CA PRO A 162 -20.10 3.51 -6.03
C PRO A 162 -19.83 2.01 -5.88
N GLU A 163 -18.99 1.60 -4.95
CA GLU A 163 -18.70 0.18 -4.69
C GLU A 163 -19.92 -0.56 -4.12
N GLN A 164 -20.65 0.02 -3.16
CA GLN A 164 -21.93 -0.53 -2.70
C GLN A 164 -22.94 -0.75 -3.84
N LYS A 165 -22.94 0.15 -4.84
CA LYS A 165 -23.80 0.02 -6.02
C LYS A 165 -23.31 -1.02 -6.99
N ALA A 166 -22.00 -1.21 -7.11
CA ALA A 166 -21.40 -2.23 -7.96
C ALA A 166 -21.70 -3.64 -7.42
N ASP A 167 -21.72 -3.81 -6.10
CA ASP A 167 -22.16 -5.03 -5.43
C ASP A 167 -23.63 -5.42 -5.76
N ASP A 168 -24.52 -4.43 -5.91
CA ASP A 168 -25.96 -4.61 -6.22
C ASP A 168 -26.65 -5.70 -5.38
N GLY A 169 -26.43 -5.67 -4.07
CA GLY A 169 -27.04 -6.62 -3.13
C GLY A 169 -26.50 -8.05 -3.28
N GLY A 170 -25.22 -8.18 -3.55
CA GLY A 170 -24.48 -9.43 -3.65
C GLY A 170 -24.47 -10.06 -5.03
N LYS A 171 -24.94 -9.36 -6.07
CA LYS A 171 -24.96 -9.89 -7.44
C LYS A 171 -23.63 -9.70 -8.18
N GLN A 172 -22.85 -8.71 -7.80
CA GLN A 172 -21.58 -8.35 -8.44
C GLN A 172 -21.78 -8.06 -9.94
N ASP A 173 -22.83 -7.34 -10.32
CA ASP A 173 -23.26 -7.18 -11.71
C ASP A 173 -23.36 -5.72 -12.20
N ALA A 174 -22.88 -4.75 -11.42
CA ALA A 174 -23.03 -3.34 -11.76
C ALA A 174 -21.73 -2.50 -11.67
N PHE A 175 -20.55 -3.14 -11.82
CA PHE A 175 -19.24 -2.47 -11.78
C PHE A 175 -19.08 -1.44 -12.90
N VAL A 176 -19.33 -1.82 -14.15
CA VAL A 176 -19.18 -0.93 -15.32
C VAL A 176 -20.02 0.35 -15.18
N GLN A 177 -21.18 0.26 -14.55
CA GLN A 177 -22.09 1.39 -14.39
C GLN A 177 -21.75 2.30 -13.22
N ASN A 178 -21.01 1.82 -12.21
CA ASN A 178 -20.80 2.54 -10.96
C ASN A 178 -19.34 2.83 -10.63
N THR A 179 -18.42 1.97 -11.01
CA THR A 179 -17.00 2.12 -10.68
C THR A 179 -16.10 2.46 -11.88
N GLU A 180 -16.51 2.19 -13.13
CA GLU A 180 -15.72 2.64 -14.30
C GLU A 180 -15.73 4.17 -14.38
N SER A 181 -14.58 4.82 -14.17
CA SER A 181 -14.45 6.26 -14.14
C SER A 181 -13.91 6.88 -15.43
N SER A 182 -12.94 6.22 -16.07
CA SER A 182 -12.25 6.74 -17.24
C SER A 182 -12.51 5.89 -18.48
N THR A 183 -12.94 6.55 -19.54
CA THR A 183 -13.12 5.94 -20.87
C THR A 183 -12.46 6.80 -21.94
N PRO A 184 -12.18 6.28 -23.14
CA PRO A 184 -11.60 7.07 -24.23
C PRO A 184 -12.38 8.34 -24.59
N SER A 185 -13.64 8.40 -24.22
CA SER A 185 -14.53 9.56 -24.50
C SER A 185 -14.38 10.70 -23.49
N ASN A 186 -13.93 10.44 -22.27
CA ASN A 186 -13.69 11.44 -21.23
C ASN A 186 -12.21 11.67 -20.89
N GLY A 187 -11.31 10.97 -21.57
CA GLY A 187 -9.88 11.24 -21.58
C GLY A 187 -9.11 10.28 -20.70
N CYS A 188 -8.41 9.36 -21.34
CA CYS A 188 -7.33 8.60 -20.74
C CYS A 188 -6.04 9.26 -21.22
N GLY A 189 -5.18 9.69 -20.34
CA GLY A 189 -3.89 10.30 -20.66
C GLY A 189 -3.00 9.35 -21.45
N ALA A 190 -1.99 8.81 -20.80
CA ALA A 190 -1.13 7.75 -21.33
C ALA A 190 -1.64 6.35 -20.96
N GLU A 191 -2.65 6.28 -20.10
CA GLU A 191 -3.20 5.04 -19.54
C GLU A 191 -4.00 4.24 -20.59
N TYR A 192 -4.03 2.92 -20.40
CA TYR A 192 -4.92 2.03 -21.13
C TYR A 192 -6.30 2.01 -20.48
N CYS A 193 -7.34 2.43 -21.19
CA CYS A 193 -8.68 2.56 -20.63
C CYS A 193 -9.80 2.29 -21.66
N PRO A 194 -9.89 1.10 -22.25
CA PRO A 194 -11.03 0.74 -23.09
C PRO A 194 -12.32 0.68 -22.29
N PRO A 195 -13.49 0.78 -22.94
CA PRO A 195 -14.77 0.56 -22.26
C PRO A 195 -14.83 -0.84 -21.64
N GLY A 196 -15.23 -0.92 -20.37
CA GLY A 196 -15.25 -2.16 -19.59
C GLY A 196 -13.92 -2.48 -18.93
N ILE A 197 -12.94 -1.53 -18.91
CA ILE A 197 -11.62 -1.73 -18.31
C ILE A 197 -11.71 -2.22 -16.86
N VAL A 198 -12.67 -1.74 -16.10
CA VAL A 198 -12.89 -2.12 -14.69
C VAL A 198 -13.13 -3.62 -14.49
N MET A 199 -13.48 -4.35 -15.55
CA MET A 199 -13.68 -5.80 -15.54
C MET A 199 -12.39 -6.59 -15.81
N ASP A 200 -11.34 -5.94 -16.32
CA ASP A 200 -10.16 -6.59 -16.87
C ASP A 200 -9.21 -7.07 -15.78
N TYR A 201 -8.31 -7.98 -16.13
CA TYR A 201 -7.41 -8.62 -15.16
C TYR A 201 -6.01 -8.87 -15.72
N PHE A 202 -5.01 -8.88 -14.84
CA PHE A 202 -3.67 -9.37 -15.14
C PHE A 202 -3.54 -10.86 -14.81
N ASP A 203 -2.59 -11.53 -15.45
CA ASP A 203 -2.18 -12.87 -15.07
C ASP A 203 -0.69 -12.92 -14.69
N GLY A 204 -0.18 -14.10 -14.38
CA GLY A 204 1.20 -14.32 -13.96
C GLY A 204 2.28 -13.90 -14.97
N ASN A 205 1.91 -13.42 -16.16
CA ASN A 205 2.87 -12.85 -17.11
C ASN A 205 3.19 -11.38 -16.80
N THR A 206 2.31 -10.68 -16.09
CA THR A 206 2.49 -9.30 -15.66
C THR A 206 2.80 -9.25 -14.15
N VAL A 207 1.94 -9.85 -13.30
CA VAL A 207 2.13 -9.93 -11.84
C VAL A 207 2.98 -11.16 -11.44
N THR A 208 4.05 -11.40 -12.16
CA THR A 208 4.87 -12.62 -12.06
C THR A 208 5.49 -12.78 -10.68
N GLY A 209 5.98 -11.69 -10.08
CA GLY A 209 6.62 -11.69 -8.76
C GLY A 209 5.63 -12.14 -7.67
N LEU A 210 4.43 -11.56 -7.67
CA LEU A 210 3.39 -11.88 -6.71
C LEU A 210 2.94 -13.34 -6.83
N TRP A 211 2.74 -13.84 -8.06
CA TRP A 211 2.39 -15.24 -8.30
C TRP A 211 3.51 -16.20 -7.88
N ASN A 212 4.79 -15.80 -8.05
CA ASN A 212 5.91 -16.58 -7.55
C ASN A 212 5.97 -16.59 -6.01
N TYR A 213 5.63 -15.49 -5.34
CA TYR A 213 5.51 -15.50 -3.88
C TYR A 213 4.36 -16.39 -3.41
N ALA A 214 3.19 -16.32 -4.02
CA ALA A 214 2.07 -17.22 -3.72
C ALA A 214 2.44 -18.71 -3.91
N GLN A 215 3.27 -19.03 -4.91
CA GLN A 215 3.76 -20.40 -5.16
C GLN A 215 4.81 -20.90 -4.17
N ASN A 216 5.53 -20.01 -3.52
CA ASN A 216 6.63 -20.36 -2.62
C ASN A 216 6.28 -20.16 -1.15
N TYR A 217 5.19 -19.44 -0.88
CA TYR A 217 4.70 -19.10 0.45
C TYR A 217 3.19 -19.33 0.53
N ALA A 218 2.46 -18.45 1.21
CA ALA A 218 1.01 -18.59 1.38
C ALA A 218 0.27 -17.31 0.95
N MET A 219 -0.88 -17.48 0.32
CA MET A 219 -1.80 -16.40 -0.02
C MET A 219 -3.21 -16.69 0.50
N SER A 220 -4.02 -15.64 0.67
CA SER A 220 -5.47 -15.75 0.89
C SER A 220 -6.22 -15.61 -0.43
N ASP A 221 -7.31 -16.36 -0.61
CA ASP A 221 -8.33 -16.09 -1.62
C ASP A 221 -9.65 -15.61 -0.99
N ASN A 222 -9.58 -15.18 0.29
CA ASN A 222 -10.74 -14.79 1.09
C ASN A 222 -10.37 -13.68 2.09
N ASP A 223 -9.56 -12.73 1.65
CA ASP A 223 -9.26 -11.47 2.31
C ASP A 223 -10.15 -10.37 1.74
N TYR A 224 -10.65 -9.49 2.59
CA TYR A 224 -11.58 -8.42 2.20
C TYR A 224 -11.10 -7.07 2.69
N ASP A 225 -11.44 -6.02 1.97
CA ASP A 225 -11.38 -4.68 2.55
C ASP A 225 -12.28 -4.62 3.80
N THR A 226 -11.83 -3.90 4.80
CA THR A 226 -12.55 -3.77 6.07
C THR A 226 -13.89 -3.05 5.91
N ALA A 227 -13.96 -2.08 5.00
CA ALA A 227 -15.17 -1.32 4.68
C ALA A 227 -15.12 -0.91 3.21
N PHE A 228 -16.26 -0.72 2.57
CA PHE A 228 -16.30 -0.06 1.27
C PHE A 228 -15.68 1.34 1.37
N GLY A 229 -14.99 1.77 0.32
CA GLY A 229 -14.46 3.12 0.20
C GLY A 229 -12.99 3.19 -0.16
N PRO A 230 -12.45 4.42 -0.31
CA PRO A 230 -11.15 4.68 -0.89
C PRO A 230 -9.99 4.55 0.11
N SER A 231 -8.79 4.96 -0.34
CA SER A 231 -7.51 4.72 0.32
C SER A 231 -7.39 5.28 1.75
N THR A 232 -8.02 6.41 2.08
CA THR A 232 -7.93 6.95 3.46
C THR A 232 -8.56 6.01 4.50
N PRO A 233 -9.82 5.54 4.35
CA PRO A 233 -10.37 4.52 5.24
C PRO A 233 -9.54 3.22 5.26
N GLY A 234 -9.08 2.74 4.10
CA GLY A 234 -8.22 1.55 4.00
C GLY A 234 -6.93 1.69 4.81
N ALA A 235 -6.22 2.81 4.64
CA ALA A 235 -5.00 3.11 5.39
C ALA A 235 -5.26 3.24 6.91
N ILE A 236 -6.36 3.86 7.31
CA ILE A 236 -6.73 3.93 8.73
C ILE A 236 -7.04 2.53 9.27
N ASN A 237 -7.72 1.69 8.50
CA ASN A 237 -8.10 0.34 8.91
C ASN A 237 -6.90 -0.57 9.15
N VAL A 238 -5.85 -0.53 8.32
CA VAL A 238 -4.63 -1.34 8.54
C VAL A 238 -3.88 -0.98 9.81
N THR A 239 -4.19 0.18 10.43
CA THR A 239 -3.49 0.68 11.62
C THR A 239 -4.37 0.84 12.86
N SER A 240 -5.69 0.90 12.70
CA SER A 240 -6.60 1.04 13.83
C SER A 240 -7.88 0.22 13.72
N GLY A 241 -8.28 -0.16 12.49
CA GLY A 241 -9.58 -0.78 12.24
C GLY A 241 -10.75 0.10 12.67
N ASN A 242 -10.54 1.40 12.83
CA ASN A 242 -11.56 2.31 13.33
C ASN A 242 -11.43 3.73 12.74
N THR A 243 -12.29 4.05 11.81
CA THR A 243 -12.37 5.36 11.16
C THR A 243 -13.31 6.34 11.87
N SER A 244 -14.00 5.90 12.95
CA SER A 244 -14.90 6.75 13.73
C SER A 244 -14.18 7.62 14.76
N GLY A 245 -14.84 8.69 15.21
CA GLY A 245 -14.23 9.71 16.08
C GLY A 245 -13.40 10.72 15.29
N GLY A 246 -13.60 10.76 13.98
CA GLY A 246 -12.98 11.71 13.07
C GLY A 246 -13.72 13.04 12.99
N TYR A 247 -13.02 14.07 12.56
CA TYR A 247 -13.60 15.34 12.16
C TYR A 247 -12.70 16.02 11.13
N ALA A 248 -13.28 16.95 10.37
CA ALA A 248 -12.53 17.80 9.46
C ALA A 248 -12.20 19.15 10.14
N ALA A 249 -11.03 19.68 9.87
CA ALA A 249 -10.53 20.95 10.40
C ALA A 249 -9.90 21.80 9.29
N ASP A 250 -10.01 23.12 9.39
CA ASP A 250 -9.29 24.03 8.51
C ASP A 250 -7.85 24.20 9.04
N ALA A 251 -6.88 23.68 8.30
CA ALA A 251 -5.47 23.76 8.65
C ALA A 251 -4.88 25.18 8.53
N ASN A 252 -5.47 26.03 7.70
CA ASN A 252 -4.99 27.38 7.44
C ASN A 252 -5.73 28.47 8.24
N ASP A 253 -6.72 28.09 9.05
CA ASP A 253 -7.31 29.04 10.03
C ASP A 253 -6.34 29.28 11.20
N THR A 254 -5.43 30.21 10.99
CA THR A 254 -4.45 30.61 12.03
C THR A 254 -5.10 31.26 13.27
N SER A 255 -6.37 31.63 13.21
CA SER A 255 -7.12 32.20 14.33
C SER A 255 -7.71 31.14 15.26
N THR A 256 -8.08 30.00 14.69
CA THR A 256 -8.69 28.87 15.41
C THR A 256 -8.25 27.52 14.79
N PRO A 257 -6.94 27.22 14.79
CA PRO A 257 -6.45 26.00 14.15
C PRO A 257 -7.07 24.75 14.80
N GLY A 258 -7.42 23.78 13.98
CA GLY A 258 -8.01 22.52 14.44
C GLY A 258 -9.47 22.61 14.93
N VAL A 259 -10.15 23.75 14.70
CA VAL A 259 -11.60 23.85 14.96
C VAL A 259 -12.35 23.06 13.90
N LYS A 260 -13.27 22.23 14.35
CA LYS A 260 -14.14 21.42 13.49
C LYS A 260 -14.92 22.28 12.52
N THR A 261 -14.85 21.93 11.24
CA THR A 261 -15.70 22.54 10.20
C THR A 261 -16.89 21.63 9.88
N THR A 262 -17.95 22.23 9.39
CA THR A 262 -19.14 21.49 8.92
C THR A 262 -19.09 21.17 7.42
N ASP A 263 -18.09 21.68 6.73
CA ASP A 263 -17.86 21.37 5.30
C ASP A 263 -16.85 20.23 5.22
N ALA A 264 -17.35 19.00 5.23
CA ALA A 264 -16.57 17.80 5.44
C ALA A 264 -16.99 16.71 4.46
N GLY A 265 -16.71 16.92 3.17
CA GLY A 265 -17.09 15.99 2.10
C GLY A 265 -16.65 14.53 2.28
N SER A 266 -15.67 14.27 3.16
CA SER A 266 -15.13 12.92 3.45
C SER A 266 -15.29 12.50 4.92
N VAL A 267 -16.02 13.29 5.71
CA VAL A 267 -16.38 12.97 7.10
C VAL A 267 -17.88 13.12 7.27
N SER A 268 -18.55 12.08 7.71
CA SER A 268 -20.01 11.99 7.78
C SER A 268 -20.50 11.61 9.17
N ALA A 269 -21.82 11.41 9.30
CA ALA A 269 -22.48 10.98 10.53
C ALA A 269 -22.11 11.81 11.76
N LEU A 270 -22.02 13.13 11.60
CA LEU A 270 -21.55 14.03 12.65
C LEU A 270 -22.47 13.98 13.88
N GLY A 271 -21.91 13.54 15.00
CA GLY A 271 -22.54 13.63 16.31
C GLY A 271 -22.72 15.08 16.79
N SER A 272 -23.42 15.27 17.89
CA SER A 272 -23.65 16.60 18.48
C SER A 272 -22.37 17.31 18.94
N ASP A 273 -21.27 16.59 19.08
CA ASP A 273 -19.95 17.09 19.39
C ASP A 273 -19.11 17.41 18.16
N GLY A 274 -19.66 17.19 16.95
CA GLY A 274 -19.03 17.44 15.65
C GLY A 274 -17.96 16.41 15.29
N THR A 275 -17.94 15.21 15.90
CA THR A 275 -17.16 14.07 15.44
C THR A 275 -18.05 13.12 14.64
N GLY A 276 -17.48 12.44 13.67
CA GLY A 276 -18.17 11.48 12.81
C GLY A 276 -17.21 10.37 12.37
N THR A 277 -17.36 9.92 11.14
CA THR A 277 -16.56 8.87 10.52
C THR A 277 -15.83 9.43 9.29
N ILE A 278 -14.54 9.13 9.16
CA ILE A 278 -13.80 9.37 7.92
C ILE A 278 -14.13 8.17 6.99
N TYR A 279 -14.84 8.44 5.89
CA TYR A 279 -15.30 7.43 4.95
C TYR A 279 -14.84 7.67 3.50
N GLY A 280 -14.23 8.81 3.22
CA GLY A 280 -13.69 9.20 1.93
C GLY A 280 -12.30 9.81 2.07
N ASP A 281 -11.66 10.10 0.95
CA ASP A 281 -10.31 10.66 0.93
C ASP A 281 -10.28 12.07 1.49
N ILE A 282 -9.36 12.25 2.42
CA ILE A 282 -9.08 13.52 3.07
C ILE A 282 -7.63 13.53 3.56
N ASP A 283 -6.89 14.59 3.28
CA ASP A 283 -5.52 14.72 3.78
C ASP A 283 -5.48 14.93 5.30
N PRO A 284 -4.45 14.42 5.99
CA PRO A 284 -4.35 14.51 7.44
C PRO A 284 -4.00 15.94 7.92
N PHE A 285 -4.66 16.38 8.97
CA PHE A 285 -4.44 17.70 9.58
C PHE A 285 -3.03 17.85 10.21
N TYR A 286 -2.48 16.79 10.79
CA TYR A 286 -1.16 16.84 11.43
C TYR A 286 -0.03 16.54 10.44
N ASP A 287 -0.10 17.13 9.23
CA ASP A 287 0.91 16.97 8.20
C ASP A 287 1.15 18.28 7.46
N GLU A 288 2.35 18.85 7.57
CA GLU A 288 2.70 20.06 6.82
C GLU A 288 2.74 19.84 5.30
N CYS A 289 2.87 18.56 4.85
CA CYS A 289 2.88 18.20 3.44
C CYS A 289 1.48 17.93 2.84
N SER A 290 0.42 17.93 3.64
CA SER A 290 -0.97 17.88 3.14
C SER A 290 -1.28 19.06 2.22
N ASP A 291 -0.63 20.19 2.45
CA ASP A 291 -0.69 21.35 1.57
C ASP A 291 0.70 21.98 1.41
N SER A 292 1.46 21.54 0.44
CA SER A 292 2.85 22.00 0.20
C SER A 292 2.99 23.51 -0.01
N ASN A 293 1.95 24.22 -0.43
CA ASN A 293 1.97 25.67 -0.58
C ASN A 293 1.31 26.41 0.60
N HIS A 294 0.69 25.68 1.53
CA HIS A 294 0.02 26.16 2.74
C HIS A 294 -1.04 27.23 2.47
N THR A 295 -1.82 27.04 1.42
CA THR A 295 -2.88 27.96 0.97
C THR A 295 -4.22 27.29 0.76
N THR A 296 -4.32 25.98 0.96
CA THR A 296 -5.57 25.24 0.79
C THR A 296 -6.64 25.80 1.72
N THR A 297 -7.87 25.78 1.24
CA THR A 297 -9.08 25.99 2.04
C THR A 297 -9.87 24.70 2.21
N SER A 298 -9.37 23.59 1.65
CA SER A 298 -9.95 22.27 1.84
C SER A 298 -9.75 21.83 3.29
N PRO A 299 -10.77 21.24 3.92
CA PRO A 299 -10.63 20.67 5.26
C PRO A 299 -9.66 19.49 5.26
N GLU A 300 -8.94 19.31 6.36
CA GLU A 300 -8.04 18.20 6.63
C GLU A 300 -8.58 17.33 7.78
N GLY A 301 -8.29 16.01 7.72
CA GLY A 301 -8.85 15.03 8.63
C GLY A 301 -8.10 14.91 9.96
N VAL A 302 -8.85 14.77 11.04
CA VAL A 302 -8.32 14.48 12.38
C VAL A 302 -9.00 13.25 12.94
N LEU A 303 -8.23 12.34 13.56
CA LEU A 303 -8.75 11.23 14.36
C LEU A 303 -8.42 11.44 15.84
N THR A 304 -9.38 11.11 16.71
CA THR A 304 -9.25 11.28 18.17
C THR A 304 -9.08 9.95 18.91
N GLY A 305 -9.36 8.82 18.24
CA GLY A 305 -9.18 7.49 18.78
C GLY A 305 -7.72 7.04 18.80
N PRO A 306 -7.37 5.98 19.55
CA PRO A 306 -6.04 5.39 19.49
C PRO A 306 -5.85 4.58 18.20
N ASN A 307 -4.59 4.49 17.73
CA ASN A 307 -4.16 3.57 16.70
C ASN A 307 -3.16 2.54 17.28
N ILE A 308 -2.70 1.62 16.44
CA ILE A 308 -1.77 0.57 16.88
C ILE A 308 -0.43 1.15 17.38
N GLY A 309 0.02 2.29 16.84
CA GLY A 309 1.23 3.00 17.30
C GLY A 309 1.14 3.43 18.75
N ASP A 310 -0.04 3.91 19.20
CA ASP A 310 -0.28 4.24 20.62
C ASP A 310 -0.14 3.03 21.54
N LEU A 311 -0.66 1.88 21.09
CA LEU A 311 -0.59 0.64 21.86
C LEU A 311 0.85 0.11 21.93
N LEU A 312 1.58 0.14 20.79
CA LEU A 312 2.98 -0.25 20.70
C LEU A 312 3.89 0.66 21.55
N ASN A 313 3.65 1.98 21.52
CA ASN A 313 4.33 2.95 22.38
C ASN A 313 4.11 2.65 23.87
N SER A 314 2.85 2.36 24.25
CA SER A 314 2.50 2.02 25.63
C SER A 314 3.14 0.71 26.11
N ALA A 315 3.38 -0.23 25.19
CA ALA A 315 4.03 -1.51 25.46
C ALA A 315 5.55 -1.47 25.27
N HIS A 316 6.12 -0.33 24.86
CA HIS A 316 7.51 -0.17 24.51
C HIS A 316 7.98 -1.18 23.43
N VAL A 317 7.16 -1.44 22.45
CA VAL A 317 7.49 -2.23 21.26
C VAL A 317 8.00 -1.29 20.18
N THR A 318 9.11 -1.63 19.55
CA THR A 318 9.67 -0.81 18.46
C THR A 318 8.80 -0.93 17.20
N TRP A 319 8.51 0.21 16.55
CA TRP A 319 7.74 0.23 15.32
C TRP A 319 8.11 1.42 14.43
N GLY A 320 7.65 1.41 13.19
CA GLY A 320 7.81 2.54 12.27
C GLY A 320 6.90 2.43 11.05
N TRP A 321 6.45 3.58 10.58
CA TRP A 321 5.86 3.79 9.28
C TRP A 321 6.93 4.39 8.37
N PHE A 322 7.21 3.74 7.25
CA PHE A 322 8.21 4.14 6.27
C PHE A 322 7.51 4.39 4.95
N GLN A 323 7.51 5.65 4.49
CA GLN A 323 6.80 6.03 3.27
C GLN A 323 7.71 6.72 2.27
N GLY A 324 7.54 6.40 0.99
CA GLY A 324 8.27 7.04 -0.09
C GLY A 324 7.99 8.54 -0.17
N GLY A 325 9.06 9.34 -0.32
CA GLY A 325 8.94 10.79 -0.42
C GLY A 325 8.60 11.53 0.87
N PHE A 326 8.56 10.84 2.03
CA PHE A 326 8.27 11.46 3.33
C PHE A 326 9.31 12.51 3.74
N ALA A 327 10.57 12.38 3.33
CA ALA A 327 11.58 13.40 3.60
C ALA A 327 11.26 14.69 2.83
N PRO A 328 11.16 15.85 3.50
CA PRO A 328 10.91 17.11 2.80
C PRO A 328 11.97 17.41 1.74
N SER A 329 11.54 17.73 0.53
CA SER A 329 12.44 18.20 -0.55
C SER A 329 12.92 19.64 -0.30
N SER A 330 12.13 20.42 0.43
CA SER A 330 12.43 21.79 0.82
C SER A 330 11.59 22.24 2.02
N THR A 331 11.77 23.48 2.45
CA THR A 331 10.93 24.15 3.43
C THR A 331 10.56 25.54 2.95
N ASN A 332 9.38 26.00 3.31
CA ASN A 332 8.94 27.37 3.06
C ASN A 332 8.48 28.07 4.36
N SER A 333 7.81 29.21 4.27
CA SER A 333 7.30 29.93 5.45
C SER A 333 6.19 29.19 6.20
N GLY A 334 5.56 28.21 5.58
CA GLY A 334 4.49 27.38 6.16
C GLY A 334 5.02 26.10 6.81
N GLY A 335 6.22 25.65 6.49
CA GLY A 335 6.79 24.42 7.04
C GLY A 335 7.46 23.52 6.00
N ALA A 336 7.36 22.21 6.18
CA ALA A 336 7.88 21.18 5.30
C ALA A 336 7.15 21.17 3.94
N VAL A 337 7.87 20.81 2.88
CA VAL A 337 7.36 20.64 1.52
C VAL A 337 7.85 19.30 0.98
N CYS A 338 6.95 18.37 0.72
CA CYS A 338 7.23 17.03 0.18
C CYS A 338 7.02 16.99 -1.34
N GLY A 339 7.78 17.76 -2.07
CA GLY A 339 7.66 17.89 -3.53
C GLY A 339 8.71 17.07 -4.27
N SER A 340 9.06 15.86 -3.82
CA SER A 340 9.87 14.94 -4.60
C SER A 340 8.97 14.22 -5.61
N GLU A 341 9.43 14.12 -6.86
CA GLU A 341 8.73 13.49 -7.97
C GLU A 341 9.58 12.39 -8.58
N SER A 342 8.96 11.42 -9.21
CA SER A 342 9.61 10.36 -9.98
C SER A 342 8.94 10.20 -11.33
N GLU A 343 9.73 9.77 -12.32
CA GLU A 343 9.22 9.50 -13.67
C GLU A 343 8.39 8.20 -13.65
N LEU A 344 7.13 8.30 -14.10
CA LEU A 344 6.30 7.14 -14.39
C LEU A 344 6.64 6.68 -15.80
N THR A 345 6.93 5.39 -15.98
CA THR A 345 7.26 4.81 -17.26
C THR A 345 6.15 3.86 -17.73
N SER A 346 5.86 3.86 -19.02
CA SER A 346 5.02 2.87 -19.66
C SER A 346 5.70 2.36 -20.93
N ASN A 347 5.83 1.05 -21.06
CA ASN A 347 6.53 0.41 -22.19
C ASN A 347 7.96 0.98 -22.43
N GLY A 348 8.65 1.37 -21.35
CA GLY A 348 9.98 1.95 -21.38
C GLY A 348 10.04 3.37 -21.95
N GLN A 349 8.94 4.10 -21.89
CA GLN A 349 8.86 5.52 -22.24
C GLN A 349 8.37 6.30 -21.01
N ASP A 350 9.00 7.43 -20.72
CA ASP A 350 8.54 8.35 -19.69
C ASP A 350 7.22 8.99 -20.13
N VAL A 351 6.18 8.87 -19.32
CA VAL A 351 4.82 9.34 -19.63
C VAL A 351 4.37 10.51 -18.77
N SER A 352 4.77 10.56 -17.52
CA SER A 352 4.46 11.65 -16.57
C SER A 352 5.46 11.68 -15.41
N GLU A 353 5.44 12.75 -14.63
CA GLU A 353 6.07 12.82 -13.31
C GLU A 353 4.97 12.63 -12.26
N VAL A 354 5.25 11.82 -11.23
CA VAL A 354 4.33 11.50 -10.13
C VAL A 354 4.96 11.97 -8.83
N GLN A 355 4.19 12.70 -8.00
CA GLN A 355 4.64 13.10 -6.66
C GLN A 355 4.75 11.87 -5.77
N ASN A 356 5.91 11.66 -5.15
CA ASN A 356 6.21 10.44 -4.42
C ASN A 356 5.44 10.29 -3.11
N TYR A 357 5.23 11.38 -2.39
CA TYR A 357 4.51 11.39 -1.12
C TYR A 357 3.04 11.73 -1.32
N VAL A 358 2.15 10.87 -0.85
CA VAL A 358 0.71 11.10 -0.81
C VAL A 358 0.29 11.17 0.66
N PRO A 359 -0.18 12.33 1.15
CA PRO A 359 -0.42 12.55 2.58
C PRO A 359 -1.50 11.64 3.16
N HIS A 360 -2.64 11.48 2.49
CA HIS A 360 -3.75 10.67 3.00
C HIS A 360 -3.45 9.16 3.08
N HIS A 361 -2.38 8.69 2.43
CA HIS A 361 -1.88 7.33 2.61
C HIS A 361 -1.08 7.13 3.91
N ASN A 362 -0.90 8.17 4.73
CA ASN A 362 -0.24 8.05 6.03
C ASN A 362 -1.23 8.13 7.19
N PRO A 363 -1.76 6.99 7.69
CA PRO A 363 -2.81 6.98 8.71
C PRO A 363 -2.35 7.52 10.06
N PHE A 364 -1.06 7.51 10.35
CA PHE A 364 -0.54 8.00 11.63
C PHE A 364 -0.49 9.53 11.71
N GLN A 365 -0.57 10.23 10.57
CA GLN A 365 -0.60 11.69 10.52
C GLN A 365 -1.99 12.27 10.87
N PHE A 366 -3.03 11.43 10.99
CA PHE A 366 -4.35 11.85 11.45
C PHE A 366 -4.44 12.05 12.97
N ASN A 367 -3.51 11.48 13.75
CA ASN A 367 -3.55 11.49 15.21
C ASN A 367 -2.41 12.30 15.80
N ALA A 368 -2.71 13.28 16.67
CA ALA A 368 -1.70 14.09 17.35
C ALA A 368 -0.64 13.29 18.12
N THR A 369 -0.97 12.06 18.55
CA THR A 369 -0.11 11.17 19.35
C THR A 369 0.97 10.48 18.54
N THR A 370 0.73 10.20 17.25
CA THR A 370 1.61 9.44 16.37
C THR A 370 2.14 10.23 15.17
N ALA A 371 1.60 11.42 14.93
CA ALA A 371 2.02 12.26 13.82
C ALA A 371 3.46 12.81 13.97
N ASN A 372 4.05 13.14 12.84
CA ASN A 372 5.29 13.92 12.71
C ASN A 372 5.06 15.09 11.74
N PRO A 373 4.31 16.13 12.13
CA PRO A 373 3.82 17.15 11.21
C PRO A 373 4.91 17.85 10.38
N ALA A 374 6.07 18.08 10.96
CA ALA A 374 7.19 18.75 10.29
C ALA A 374 8.18 17.78 9.63
N HIS A 375 7.82 16.49 9.51
CA HIS A 375 8.64 15.45 8.88
C HIS A 375 10.08 15.41 9.43
N LEU A 376 10.23 15.55 10.74
CA LEU A 376 11.54 15.57 11.39
C LEU A 376 12.22 14.21 11.24
N PRO A 377 13.51 14.17 10.87
CA PRO A 377 14.25 12.94 10.86
C PRO A 377 14.49 12.40 12.28
N PRO A 378 14.83 11.11 12.45
CA PRO A 378 15.22 10.59 13.73
C PRO A 378 16.49 11.32 14.24
N THR A 379 16.62 11.50 15.55
CA THR A 379 17.78 12.19 16.15
C THR A 379 19.10 11.48 15.88
N SER A 380 19.05 10.22 15.58
CA SER A 380 20.13 9.43 14.98
C SER A 380 19.56 8.14 14.39
N LEU A 381 20.31 7.47 13.49
CA LEU A 381 19.87 6.19 12.91
C LEU A 381 19.62 5.10 13.98
N LYS A 382 20.23 5.20 15.15
CA LYS A 382 19.96 4.29 16.26
C LYS A 382 18.56 4.45 16.85
N GLU A 383 17.93 5.59 16.65
CA GLU A 383 16.58 5.87 17.18
C GLU A 383 15.45 5.40 16.25
N ILE A 384 15.77 4.88 15.06
CA ILE A 384 14.78 4.27 14.18
C ILE A 384 13.99 3.18 14.94
N GLY A 385 12.68 3.29 14.93
CA GLY A 385 11.77 2.40 15.66
C GLY A 385 11.57 2.72 17.14
N TYR A 386 12.30 3.71 17.68
CA TYR A 386 12.14 4.19 19.06
C TYR A 386 11.48 5.55 19.08
N THR A 387 10.81 5.87 20.19
CA THR A 387 10.16 7.20 20.35
C THR A 387 11.22 8.29 20.44
N ASP A 388 11.23 9.19 19.48
CA ASP A 388 12.00 10.43 19.47
C ASP A 388 11.25 11.49 18.64
N GLN A 389 11.92 12.57 18.20
CA GLN A 389 11.29 13.64 17.42
C GLN A 389 10.66 13.20 16.09
N ALA A 390 11.09 12.08 15.49
CA ALA A 390 10.52 11.52 14.27
C ALA A 390 9.17 10.82 14.53
N ASN A 391 8.83 10.56 15.78
CA ASN A 391 7.60 9.93 16.23
C ASN A 391 7.21 8.68 15.41
N HIS A 392 8.22 7.85 15.08
CA HIS A 392 8.08 6.62 14.30
C HIS A 392 7.68 6.81 12.83
N GLN A 393 7.67 8.05 12.31
CA GLN A 393 7.37 8.37 10.92
C GLN A 393 8.66 8.65 10.16
N TYR A 394 8.91 7.91 9.08
CA TYR A 394 10.20 7.91 8.40
C TYR A 394 10.04 7.92 6.88
N ASP A 395 11.02 8.50 6.21
CA ASP A 395 11.22 8.25 4.77
C ASP A 395 11.66 6.79 4.53
N MET A 396 11.27 6.22 3.39
CA MET A 396 11.57 4.83 3.03
C MET A 396 13.06 4.48 3.12
N SER A 397 13.95 5.42 2.86
CA SER A 397 15.41 5.22 2.95
C SER A 397 15.88 4.74 4.33
N TYR A 398 15.19 5.13 5.40
CA TYR A 398 15.52 4.69 6.76
C TYR A 398 15.19 3.21 7.03
N PHE A 399 14.30 2.60 6.24
CA PHE A 399 14.05 1.17 6.34
C PHE A 399 15.28 0.35 5.91
N ALA A 400 15.92 0.75 4.81
CA ALA A 400 17.14 0.10 4.35
C ALA A 400 18.27 0.24 5.40
N ASP A 401 18.44 1.42 6.01
CA ASP A 401 19.40 1.64 7.09
C ASP A 401 19.13 0.74 8.30
N ALA A 402 17.86 0.57 8.68
CA ALA A 402 17.48 -0.31 9.80
C ALA A 402 17.74 -1.78 9.48
N LEU A 403 17.45 -2.22 8.27
CA LEU A 403 17.65 -3.59 7.80
C LEU A 403 19.14 -3.96 7.75
N ASP A 404 19.98 -3.07 7.21
CA ASP A 404 21.42 -3.27 7.08
C ASP A 404 22.18 -3.05 8.39
N GLY A 405 21.58 -2.35 9.36
CA GLY A 405 22.23 -1.97 10.61
C GLY A 405 23.18 -0.78 10.48
N THR A 406 22.97 0.07 9.48
CA THR A 406 23.74 1.28 9.23
C THR A 406 23.72 2.18 10.46
N GLY A 407 24.88 2.74 10.84
CA GLY A 407 24.97 3.63 12.00
C GLY A 407 24.55 3.01 13.34
N GLY A 408 24.30 1.72 13.39
CA GLY A 408 23.81 0.99 14.56
C GLY A 408 22.27 0.97 14.68
N ALA A 409 21.56 1.25 13.58
CA ALA A 409 20.12 1.03 13.46
C ALA A 409 19.77 -0.47 13.59
N THR A 410 18.51 -0.74 13.90
CA THR A 410 17.96 -2.11 13.99
C THR A 410 16.59 -2.13 13.38
N LEU A 411 16.23 -3.24 12.72
CA LEU A 411 14.87 -3.43 12.20
C LEU A 411 13.86 -3.38 13.36
N PRO A 412 12.83 -2.54 13.30
CA PRO A 412 11.77 -2.52 14.31
C PRO A 412 11.02 -3.84 14.43
N SER A 413 10.30 -4.05 15.52
CA SER A 413 9.44 -5.21 15.70
C SER A 413 8.25 -5.18 14.73
N VAL A 414 7.70 -3.99 14.46
CA VAL A 414 6.64 -3.76 13.48
C VAL A 414 7.08 -2.66 12.54
N SER A 415 7.06 -2.92 11.24
CA SER A 415 7.39 -1.96 10.19
C SER A 415 6.29 -1.96 9.13
N TYR A 416 5.68 -0.82 8.88
CA TYR A 416 4.82 -0.60 7.73
C TYR A 416 5.62 0.09 6.63
N LEU A 417 5.49 -0.38 5.42
CA LEU A 417 6.15 0.19 4.25
C LEU A 417 5.08 0.63 3.25
N LYS A 418 5.03 1.91 2.96
CA LYS A 418 4.19 2.50 1.90
C LYS A 418 5.11 2.96 0.78
N PRO A 419 5.10 2.32 -0.39
CA PRO A 419 5.94 2.73 -1.52
C PRO A 419 5.70 4.18 -1.92
N PRO A 420 6.63 4.84 -2.64
CA PRO A 420 6.32 6.09 -3.32
C PRO A 420 5.25 5.85 -4.39
N ALA A 421 4.45 6.86 -4.68
CA ALA A 421 3.25 6.70 -5.51
C ALA A 421 3.51 6.08 -6.91
N TYR A 422 4.70 6.28 -7.48
CA TYR A 422 5.03 5.70 -8.79
C TYR A 422 5.35 4.18 -8.74
N GLU A 423 5.50 3.57 -7.53
CA GLU A 423 5.82 2.15 -7.32
C GLU A 423 4.81 1.44 -6.40
N ASN A 424 3.61 1.99 -6.19
CA ASN A 424 2.65 1.49 -5.20
C ASN A 424 1.45 0.72 -5.79
N ALA A 425 1.46 0.42 -7.06
CA ALA A 425 0.40 -0.23 -7.84
C ALA A 425 -0.75 0.70 -8.28
N HIS A 426 -1.02 1.82 -7.62
CA HIS A 426 -2.20 2.68 -7.89
C HIS A 426 -2.36 2.99 -9.38
N PRO A 427 -3.46 2.57 -10.02
CA PRO A 427 -3.72 2.86 -11.42
C PRO A 427 -3.61 4.35 -11.75
N GLY A 428 -3.06 4.68 -12.91
CA GLY A 428 -2.81 6.07 -13.30
C GLY A 428 -1.54 6.71 -12.72
N ASN A 429 -1.08 6.28 -11.55
CA ASN A 429 0.13 6.78 -10.89
C ASN A 429 1.28 5.77 -10.87
N SER A 430 0.96 4.50 -11.03
CA SER A 430 1.86 3.35 -11.01
C SER A 430 1.33 2.26 -11.93
N ASP A 431 2.05 1.15 -12.01
CA ASP A 431 1.59 -0.06 -12.67
C ASP A 431 2.14 -1.32 -11.96
N PRO A 432 1.63 -2.53 -12.23
CA PRO A 432 2.09 -3.76 -11.60
C PRO A 432 3.56 -4.11 -11.85
N LEU A 433 4.23 -3.48 -12.82
CA LEU A 433 5.65 -3.72 -13.10
C LEU A 433 6.54 -2.86 -12.21
N GLU A 434 6.13 -1.62 -11.95
CA GLU A 434 6.81 -0.72 -11.01
C GLU A 434 6.61 -1.24 -9.57
N GLU A 435 5.39 -1.61 -9.20
CA GLU A 435 5.10 -2.31 -7.93
C GLU A 435 6.00 -3.53 -7.73
N GLN A 436 6.08 -4.41 -8.74
CA GLN A 436 6.93 -5.60 -8.69
C GLN A 436 8.39 -5.27 -8.42
N GLN A 437 8.91 -4.17 -8.97
CA GLN A 437 10.29 -3.75 -8.73
C GLN A 437 10.52 -3.40 -7.26
N PHE A 438 9.60 -2.64 -6.67
CA PHE A 438 9.67 -2.28 -5.24
C PHE A 438 9.52 -3.52 -4.35
N VAL A 439 8.44 -4.27 -4.53
CA VAL A 439 8.09 -5.44 -3.69
C VAL A 439 9.22 -6.48 -3.75
N VAL A 440 9.65 -6.86 -4.95
CA VAL A 440 10.68 -7.90 -5.11
C VAL A 440 12.03 -7.43 -4.57
N SER A 441 12.41 -6.17 -4.80
CA SER A 441 13.66 -5.64 -4.26
C SER A 441 13.67 -5.65 -2.74
N THR A 442 12.57 -5.23 -2.13
CA THR A 442 12.40 -5.16 -0.68
C THR A 442 12.37 -6.55 -0.04
N VAL A 443 11.57 -7.47 -0.58
CA VAL A 443 11.48 -8.85 -0.09
C VAL A 443 12.83 -9.56 -0.19
N ASN A 444 13.53 -9.44 -1.34
CA ASN A 444 14.87 -10.00 -1.51
C ASN A 444 15.86 -9.50 -0.45
N GLN A 445 15.81 -8.21 -0.08
CA GLN A 445 16.69 -7.66 0.97
C GLN A 445 16.34 -8.24 2.34
N ILE A 446 15.05 -8.33 2.67
CA ILE A 446 14.59 -8.89 3.96
C ILE A 446 14.97 -10.37 4.07
N GLU A 447 14.71 -11.17 3.03
CA GLU A 447 15.05 -12.60 3.00
C GLU A 447 16.56 -12.88 3.15
N GLN A 448 17.40 -11.96 2.72
CA GLN A 448 18.84 -12.05 2.84
C GLN A 448 19.39 -11.43 4.13
N SER A 449 18.54 -10.78 4.92
CA SER A 449 18.97 -10.12 6.15
C SER A 449 19.17 -11.11 7.30
N ARG A 450 19.85 -10.63 8.34
CA ARG A 450 19.99 -11.38 9.60
C ARG A 450 18.67 -11.61 10.35
N TYR A 451 17.61 -10.90 9.97
CA TYR A 451 16.31 -10.95 10.63
C TYR A 451 15.38 -12.00 10.05
N TRP A 452 15.66 -12.50 8.84
CA TRP A 452 14.77 -13.39 8.07
C TRP A 452 14.20 -14.56 8.89
N SER A 453 15.05 -15.22 9.70
CA SER A 453 14.62 -16.39 10.48
C SER A 453 13.49 -16.15 11.49
N SER A 454 13.15 -14.91 11.77
CA SER A 454 12.08 -14.51 12.69
C SER A 454 11.19 -13.41 12.12
N THR A 455 11.15 -13.28 10.79
CA THR A 455 10.36 -12.26 10.09
C THR A 455 9.14 -12.88 9.40
N ALA A 456 8.02 -12.16 9.44
CA ALA A 456 6.91 -12.32 8.52
C ALA A 456 6.75 -11.03 7.72
N ILE A 457 6.55 -11.15 6.41
CA ILE A 457 6.18 -10.06 5.52
C ILE A 457 4.72 -10.30 5.13
N ILE A 458 3.90 -9.28 5.22
CA ILE A 458 2.55 -9.23 4.68
C ILE A 458 2.60 -8.26 3.50
N LEU A 459 2.08 -8.68 2.35
CA LEU A 459 1.77 -7.82 1.22
C LEU A 459 0.26 -7.76 1.10
N THR A 460 -0.32 -6.57 1.19
CA THR A 460 -1.76 -6.31 1.06
C THR A 460 -2.00 -4.88 0.56
N TYR A 461 -3.23 -4.56 0.25
CA TYR A 461 -3.66 -3.34 -0.41
C TYR A 461 -4.65 -2.59 0.47
N ASP A 462 -4.87 -1.31 0.20
CA ASP A 462 -5.75 -0.44 0.97
C ASP A 462 -7.21 -0.57 0.55
N ASP A 463 -7.48 -0.62 -0.76
CA ASP A 463 -8.81 -0.78 -1.34
C ASP A 463 -8.75 -1.50 -2.70
N SER A 464 -9.90 -1.66 -3.35
CA SER A 464 -10.05 -2.40 -4.60
C SER A 464 -9.87 -1.56 -5.87
N ASP A 465 -9.70 -0.24 -5.79
CA ASP A 465 -9.86 0.71 -6.91
C ASP A 465 -11.22 0.59 -7.63
N GLY A 466 -12.18 -0.10 -7.04
CA GLY A 466 -13.43 -0.43 -7.74
C GLY A 466 -13.29 -1.46 -8.87
N TRP A 467 -12.13 -2.14 -9.01
CA TRP A 467 -11.95 -3.26 -9.92
C TRP A 467 -12.90 -4.41 -9.59
N TYR A 468 -13.44 -5.03 -10.62
CA TYR A 468 -14.34 -6.15 -10.48
C TYR A 468 -13.73 -7.30 -9.65
N ASP A 469 -14.46 -7.70 -8.61
CA ASP A 469 -14.30 -8.99 -7.95
C ASP A 469 -15.63 -9.74 -7.99
N HIS A 470 -15.59 -11.05 -8.29
CA HIS A 470 -16.82 -11.84 -8.43
C HIS A 470 -17.40 -12.33 -7.10
N ALA A 471 -16.60 -12.29 -6.03
CA ALA A 471 -17.02 -12.82 -4.74
C ALA A 471 -17.79 -11.76 -3.96
N THR A 472 -19.03 -12.04 -3.66
CA THR A 472 -19.85 -11.15 -2.81
C THR A 472 -19.18 -10.93 -1.46
N PRO A 473 -18.89 -9.69 -1.07
CA PRO A 473 -18.33 -9.39 0.24
C PRO A 473 -19.32 -9.75 1.35
N PRO A 474 -18.85 -10.36 2.44
CA PRO A 474 -19.70 -10.65 3.59
C PRO A 474 -19.89 -9.40 4.45
N VAL A 475 -20.84 -8.53 4.10
CA VAL A 475 -21.13 -7.33 4.88
C VAL A 475 -21.57 -7.72 6.28
N ILE A 476 -20.71 -7.49 7.27
CA ILE A 476 -20.92 -7.86 8.69
C ILE A 476 -21.27 -6.67 9.57
N ASN A 477 -21.04 -5.47 9.08
CA ASN A 477 -21.37 -4.21 9.73
C ASN A 477 -22.09 -3.32 8.75
N GLY A 478 -23.24 -2.80 9.13
CA GLY A 478 -24.07 -1.94 8.29
C GLY A 478 -23.79 -0.45 8.49
N SER A 479 -24.48 0.34 7.68
CA SER A 479 -24.62 1.80 7.80
C SER A 479 -25.96 2.22 7.21
N ASP A 480 -26.56 3.30 7.72
CA ASP A 480 -27.84 3.87 7.22
C ASP A 480 -27.76 5.41 7.23
N ASP A 481 -26.67 5.96 6.66
CA ASP A 481 -26.53 7.40 6.50
C ASP A 481 -27.10 7.87 5.16
N SER A 482 -28.28 8.47 5.22
CA SER A 482 -28.94 9.04 4.04
C SER A 482 -28.21 10.26 3.45
N ALA A 483 -27.30 10.89 4.19
CA ALA A 483 -26.52 12.03 3.70
C ALA A 483 -25.38 11.57 2.80
N VAL A 484 -24.77 10.42 3.10
CA VAL A 484 -23.79 9.73 2.25
C VAL A 484 -24.51 9.04 1.08
N GLY A 485 -25.62 8.41 1.34
CA GLY A 485 -26.46 7.76 0.33
C GLY A 485 -26.29 6.24 0.31
N ASP A 486 -26.07 5.65 1.49
CA ASP A 486 -25.97 4.21 1.68
C ASP A 486 -27.06 3.43 0.94
N THR A 487 -26.64 2.33 0.32
CA THR A 487 -27.53 1.45 -0.44
C THR A 487 -28.13 0.36 0.44
N SER A 488 -28.98 -0.49 -0.15
CA SER A 488 -29.52 -1.66 0.56
C SER A 488 -28.46 -2.69 0.97
N VAL A 489 -27.28 -2.65 0.40
CA VAL A 489 -26.12 -3.46 0.80
C VAL A 489 -25.79 -3.18 2.27
N CYS A 490 -25.73 -1.91 2.63
CA CYS A 490 -25.38 -1.46 3.97
C CYS A 490 -26.58 -1.30 4.89
N THR A 491 -27.69 -0.68 4.40
CA THR A 491 -28.86 -0.36 5.24
C THR A 491 -29.65 -1.59 5.71
N SER A 492 -29.45 -2.75 5.06
CA SER A 492 -30.10 -4.01 5.46
C SER A 492 -29.35 -4.76 6.57
N VAL A 493 -28.14 -4.34 6.91
CA VAL A 493 -27.26 -5.00 7.91
C VAL A 493 -27.22 -4.13 9.17
N PRO A 494 -27.32 -4.72 10.38
CA PRO A 494 -27.17 -3.96 11.62
C PRO A 494 -25.75 -3.39 11.78
N ILE A 495 -25.64 -2.20 12.38
CA ILE A 495 -24.36 -1.68 12.86
C ILE A 495 -23.92 -2.52 14.06
N THR A 496 -22.79 -3.20 13.97
CA THR A 496 -22.29 -4.16 14.97
C THR A 496 -20.93 -3.78 15.53
N VAL A 497 -20.12 -3.01 14.78
CA VAL A 497 -18.77 -2.63 15.16
C VAL A 497 -18.72 -1.16 15.54
N GLY A 498 -18.33 -0.86 16.79
CA GLY A 498 -18.09 0.50 17.27
C GLY A 498 -19.32 1.41 17.36
N SER A 499 -20.50 0.97 16.93
CA SER A 499 -21.76 1.73 16.94
C SER A 499 -21.69 3.07 16.17
N ALA A 500 -20.90 3.14 15.10
CA ALA A 500 -20.74 4.29 14.25
C ALA A 500 -21.23 3.98 12.82
N GLU A 501 -21.89 4.95 12.20
CA GLU A 501 -22.30 4.93 10.79
C GLU A 501 -21.08 5.04 9.85
N ASP A 502 -21.29 4.84 8.56
CA ASP A 502 -20.33 4.99 7.45
C ASP A 502 -19.06 4.15 7.63
N ARG A 503 -19.28 2.93 8.11
CA ARG A 503 -18.28 1.88 8.23
C ARG A 503 -18.87 0.57 7.73
N CYS A 504 -19.58 0.65 6.61
CA CYS A 504 -20.20 -0.51 5.98
C CYS A 504 -19.14 -1.46 5.45
N GLY A 505 -19.18 -2.71 5.84
CA GLY A 505 -18.19 -3.70 5.40
C GLY A 505 -18.47 -5.10 5.96
N PHE A 506 -17.74 -6.10 5.48
CA PHE A 506 -16.54 -5.95 4.62
C PHE A 506 -16.87 -5.48 3.21
N GLY A 507 -15.88 -4.84 2.55
CA GLY A 507 -15.90 -4.46 1.14
C GLY A 507 -15.36 -5.57 0.22
N ASP A 508 -14.90 -5.20 -0.99
CA ASP A 508 -14.43 -6.14 -2.00
C ASP A 508 -13.16 -6.90 -1.58
N ARG A 509 -12.86 -8.03 -2.24
CA ARG A 509 -11.66 -8.82 -1.89
C ARG A 509 -10.39 -8.13 -2.39
N LEU A 510 -9.36 -8.20 -1.53
CA LEU A 510 -8.02 -7.70 -1.80
C LEU A 510 -6.99 -8.85 -1.88
N PRO A 511 -5.88 -8.69 -2.62
CA PRO A 511 -4.79 -9.63 -2.54
C PRO A 511 -4.08 -9.59 -1.18
N PHE A 512 -3.81 -10.77 -0.60
CA PHE A 512 -3.11 -10.89 0.67
C PHE A 512 -2.12 -12.05 0.62
N ILE A 513 -0.82 -11.74 0.70
CA ILE A 513 0.27 -12.72 0.64
C ILE A 513 1.10 -12.62 1.93
N VAL A 514 1.40 -13.77 2.53
CA VAL A 514 2.34 -13.84 3.66
C VAL A 514 3.60 -14.56 3.23
N ILE A 515 4.73 -13.88 3.36
CA ILE A 515 6.07 -14.36 3.01
C ILE A 515 6.87 -14.53 4.30
N SER A 516 7.11 -15.77 4.70
CA SER A 516 7.78 -16.08 5.96
C SER A 516 8.33 -17.50 5.97
N PRO A 517 9.41 -17.78 6.73
CA PRO A 517 9.80 -19.15 7.00
C PRO A 517 8.72 -20.03 7.63
N TYR A 518 7.69 -19.43 8.20
CA TYR A 518 6.62 -20.11 8.93
C TYR A 518 5.31 -20.26 8.13
N THR A 519 5.32 -19.98 6.83
CA THR A 519 4.20 -20.29 5.94
C THR A 519 4.30 -21.72 5.40
N ARG A 520 3.18 -22.27 4.95
CA ARG A 520 3.18 -23.46 4.11
C ARG A 520 3.52 -23.07 2.68
N GLU A 521 4.41 -23.81 2.05
CA GLU A 521 4.73 -23.61 0.63
C GLU A 521 3.53 -23.92 -0.26
N ASN A 522 3.28 -23.06 -1.25
CA ASN A 522 2.24 -23.21 -2.26
C ASN A 522 0.85 -23.43 -1.64
N TYR A 523 0.48 -22.59 -0.71
CA TYR A 523 -0.73 -22.72 0.09
C TYR A 523 -1.69 -21.56 -0.15
N VAL A 524 -2.95 -21.89 -0.40
CA VAL A 524 -4.07 -20.93 -0.47
C VAL A 524 -4.96 -21.14 0.74
N SER A 525 -5.15 -20.09 1.52
CA SER A 525 -6.07 -20.04 2.64
C SER A 525 -7.40 -19.46 2.17
N SER A 526 -8.50 -20.17 2.41
CA SER A 526 -9.85 -19.63 2.24
C SER A 526 -10.50 -19.27 3.59
N LYS A 527 -9.68 -19.07 4.62
CA LYS A 527 -10.14 -18.53 5.89
C LYS A 527 -10.46 -17.04 5.70
N MET A 528 -11.67 -16.65 6.07
CA MET A 528 -12.07 -15.25 5.98
C MET A 528 -11.19 -14.38 6.89
N ILE A 529 -10.56 -13.39 6.30
CA ILE A 529 -9.78 -12.33 6.93
C ILE A 529 -10.13 -11.00 6.27
N ASP A 530 -9.68 -9.91 6.84
CA ASP A 530 -9.78 -8.56 6.29
C ASP A 530 -8.53 -7.76 6.65
N THR A 531 -8.40 -6.55 6.11
CA THR A 531 -7.24 -5.67 6.33
C THR A 531 -6.87 -5.53 7.80
N THR A 532 -7.87 -5.51 8.73
CA THR A 532 -7.61 -5.40 10.18
C THR A 532 -7.07 -6.68 10.82
N SER A 533 -7.01 -7.80 10.07
CA SER A 533 -6.29 -9.00 10.53
C SER A 533 -4.80 -8.73 10.79
N VAL A 534 -4.23 -7.70 10.17
CA VAL A 534 -2.87 -7.18 10.46
C VAL A 534 -2.82 -6.62 11.89
N VAL A 535 -3.76 -5.74 12.25
CA VAL A 535 -3.86 -5.16 13.60
C VAL A 535 -4.01 -6.27 14.63
N LYS A 536 -4.93 -7.21 14.38
CA LYS A 536 -5.17 -8.36 15.25
C LYS A 536 -3.92 -9.19 15.49
N PHE A 537 -3.13 -9.48 14.45
CA PHE A 537 -1.89 -10.24 14.61
C PHE A 537 -0.86 -9.48 15.46
N ILE A 538 -0.75 -8.16 15.31
CA ILE A 538 0.14 -7.33 16.13
C ILE A 538 -0.29 -7.37 17.61
N GLU A 539 -1.57 -7.22 17.86
CA GLU A 539 -2.15 -7.26 19.20
C GLU A 539 -1.93 -8.60 19.91
N ASP A 540 -2.17 -9.69 19.19
CA ASP A 540 -1.99 -11.04 19.71
C ASP A 540 -0.50 -11.35 19.96
N ASN A 541 0.40 -10.94 19.05
CA ASN A 541 1.81 -11.30 19.12
C ASN A 541 2.63 -10.45 20.10
N TRP A 542 2.37 -9.15 20.21
CA TRP A 542 3.18 -8.23 21.04
C TRP A 542 2.42 -7.62 22.22
N LEU A 543 1.08 -7.51 22.14
CA LEU A 543 0.28 -6.73 23.09
C LEU A 543 -0.59 -7.61 24.00
N HIS A 544 -0.39 -8.93 23.96
CA HIS A 544 -1.14 -9.90 24.78
C HIS A 544 -2.66 -9.79 24.59
N GLY A 545 -3.12 -9.47 23.38
CA GLY A 545 -4.52 -9.32 23.03
C GLY A 545 -5.15 -8.00 23.51
N LYS A 546 -4.34 -6.99 23.84
CA LYS A 546 -4.87 -5.65 24.11
C LYS A 546 -5.27 -5.01 22.80
N SER A 547 -6.56 -4.72 22.62
CA SER A 547 -7.14 -4.26 21.37
C SER A 547 -7.57 -2.79 21.38
N ILE A 548 -7.81 -2.26 20.19
CA ILE A 548 -8.32 -0.91 19.94
C ILE A 548 -9.84 -0.92 20.09
N PRO A 549 -10.42 -0.06 20.96
CA PRO A 549 -11.87 0.00 21.13
C PRO A 549 -12.61 0.36 19.85
N GLY A 550 -13.64 -0.39 19.49
CA GLY A 550 -14.47 -0.14 18.30
C GLY A 550 -13.81 -0.49 16.97
N SER A 551 -12.68 -1.19 17.01
CA SER A 551 -11.97 -1.69 15.83
C SER A 551 -12.65 -2.93 15.24
N PHE A 552 -12.52 -3.12 13.92
CA PHE A 552 -12.95 -4.32 13.20
C PHE A 552 -12.11 -5.56 13.55
N ASP A 553 -10.90 -5.40 14.10
CA ASP A 553 -10.07 -6.53 14.54
C ASP A 553 -10.80 -7.47 15.52
N ALA A 554 -11.79 -6.95 16.24
CA ALA A 554 -12.64 -7.75 17.14
C ALA A 554 -13.47 -8.82 16.41
N VAL A 555 -13.75 -8.63 15.12
CA VAL A 555 -14.56 -9.54 14.28
C VAL A 555 -13.74 -10.17 13.15
N SER A 556 -12.52 -9.70 12.94
CA SER A 556 -11.59 -10.17 11.91
C SER A 556 -11.08 -11.58 12.17
N GLY A 557 -10.75 -12.28 11.09
CA GLY A 557 -10.06 -13.55 11.15
C GLY A 557 -8.60 -13.41 11.58
N SER A 558 -8.03 -14.45 12.20
CA SER A 558 -6.59 -14.50 12.48
C SER A 558 -5.82 -15.03 11.28
N ILE A 559 -4.68 -14.42 10.93
CA ILE A 559 -3.80 -14.89 9.86
C ILE A 559 -2.97 -16.12 10.24
N ASP A 560 -2.98 -16.51 11.49
CA ASP A 560 -2.29 -17.69 12.00
C ASP A 560 -3.24 -18.80 12.45
N GLY A 561 -2.66 -19.91 12.95
CA GLY A 561 -3.40 -21.04 13.46
C GLY A 561 -4.03 -21.94 12.39
N PRO A 562 -5.04 -22.76 12.77
CA PRO A 562 -5.64 -23.72 11.83
C PRO A 562 -6.31 -23.02 10.63
N GLY A 563 -5.85 -23.37 9.42
CA GLY A 563 -6.35 -22.76 8.17
C GLY A 563 -5.77 -21.39 7.85
N GLY A 564 -5.01 -20.80 8.74
CA GLY A 564 -4.34 -19.52 8.50
C GLY A 564 -3.11 -19.63 7.60
N LEU A 565 -2.52 -18.49 7.30
CA LEU A 565 -1.36 -18.32 6.43
C LEU A 565 -0.04 -18.67 7.15
N LEU A 566 0.04 -18.38 8.46
CA LEU A 566 1.16 -18.76 9.31
C LEU A 566 0.85 -20.05 10.09
N ASP A 567 1.78 -21.00 10.08
CA ASP A 567 1.66 -22.27 10.80
C ASP A 567 2.94 -22.58 11.60
N PHE A 568 2.92 -22.27 12.89
CA PHE A 568 4.06 -22.47 13.78
C PHE A 568 4.24 -23.94 14.24
N ASN A 569 3.37 -24.85 13.80
CA ASN A 569 3.48 -26.28 14.10
C ASN A 569 4.26 -27.06 13.06
N ILE A 570 4.61 -26.46 11.92
CA ILE A 570 5.45 -27.06 10.91
C ILE A 570 6.91 -26.61 11.08
N PRO A 571 7.89 -27.41 10.63
CA PRO A 571 9.28 -26.97 10.58
C PRO A 571 9.42 -25.72 9.68
N PRO A 572 10.08 -24.66 10.13
CA PRO A 572 10.25 -23.46 9.33
C PRO A 572 11.20 -23.68 8.14
N HIS A 573 10.91 -23.04 7.03
CA HIS A 573 11.70 -23.10 5.80
C HIS A 573 12.49 -21.79 5.61
N TYR A 574 13.77 -21.79 6.01
CA TYR A 574 14.60 -20.59 6.03
C TYR A 574 15.28 -20.24 4.70
N ALA A 575 15.19 -21.09 3.68
CA ALA A 575 15.82 -20.82 2.40
C ALA A 575 15.10 -19.66 1.70
N PRO A 576 15.81 -18.59 1.30
CA PRO A 576 15.19 -17.46 0.62
C PRO A 576 14.73 -17.83 -0.78
N VAL A 577 13.67 -17.20 -1.24
CA VAL A 577 13.16 -17.28 -2.62
C VAL A 577 13.47 -15.99 -3.35
N ILE A 578 14.64 -15.91 -3.94
CA ILE A 578 15.11 -14.71 -4.62
C ILE A 578 14.48 -14.60 -6.00
N LEU A 579 13.83 -13.49 -6.26
CA LEU A 579 13.25 -13.14 -7.55
C LEU A 579 14.06 -12.05 -8.25
N ASN A 580 13.89 -11.96 -9.55
CA ASN A 580 14.41 -10.82 -10.33
C ASN A 580 13.40 -9.66 -10.24
N PRO A 581 13.78 -8.47 -9.78
CA PRO A 581 12.84 -7.35 -9.60
C PRO A 581 12.14 -6.91 -10.90
N THR A 582 12.85 -6.94 -12.02
CA THR A 582 12.29 -6.51 -13.31
C THR A 582 11.33 -7.53 -13.92
N THR A 583 11.58 -8.84 -13.70
CA THR A 583 10.81 -9.89 -14.39
C THR A 583 9.93 -10.70 -13.45
N GLY A 584 10.04 -10.53 -12.15
CA GLY A 584 9.36 -11.36 -11.15
C GLY A 584 9.79 -12.83 -11.13
N ALA A 585 10.64 -13.25 -12.07
CA ALA A 585 11.05 -14.64 -12.21
C ALA A 585 11.96 -15.10 -11.08
N VAL A 586 11.80 -16.37 -10.65
CA VAL A 586 12.70 -16.99 -9.66
C VAL A 586 14.12 -17.05 -10.22
N VAL A 587 15.07 -16.49 -9.50
CA VAL A 587 16.50 -16.58 -9.84
C VAL A 587 17.00 -17.98 -9.51
N ARG A 588 16.99 -18.89 -10.51
CA ARG A 588 17.53 -20.24 -10.37
C ARG A 588 19.06 -20.17 -10.34
N GLY A 589 19.65 -20.41 -9.17
CA GLY A 589 21.09 -20.51 -9.05
C GLY A 589 21.48 -21.81 -8.37
N ASP A 590 22.08 -22.75 -9.10
CA ASP A 590 22.79 -23.91 -8.52
C ASP A 590 24.01 -23.48 -7.67
N ASN A 591 24.24 -22.17 -7.50
CA ASN A 591 25.39 -21.59 -6.81
C ASN A 591 25.09 -20.23 -6.13
N TRP A 592 23.91 -20.06 -5.53
CA TRP A 592 23.59 -18.83 -4.80
C TRP A 592 24.67 -18.51 -3.73
N TYR A 593 25.09 -19.50 -2.97
CA TYR A 593 26.17 -19.34 -1.97
C TYR A 593 27.55 -19.02 -2.59
N GLY A 594 27.78 -19.34 -3.86
CA GLY A 594 29.02 -19.04 -4.59
C GLY A 594 29.08 -17.64 -5.19
N ASN A 595 27.95 -16.96 -5.39
CA ASN A 595 27.89 -15.65 -6.05
C ASN A 595 27.93 -14.45 -5.09
N GLN A 596 27.69 -14.63 -3.79
CA GLN A 596 27.84 -13.55 -2.81
C GLN A 596 29.25 -12.91 -2.82
N GLY A 597 30.29 -13.69 -3.16
CA GLY A 597 31.67 -13.18 -3.34
C GLY A 597 31.85 -12.35 -4.62
N LYS A 598 31.03 -12.55 -5.65
CA LYS A 598 31.15 -11.84 -6.94
C LYS A 598 30.36 -10.53 -6.98
N LEU A 599 29.22 -10.45 -6.27
CA LEU A 599 28.46 -9.19 -6.16
C LEU A 599 29.19 -8.14 -5.31
N LYS A 600 29.95 -8.56 -4.31
CA LYS A 600 30.83 -7.65 -3.55
C LYS A 600 32.03 -7.11 -4.35
N GLN A 601 32.46 -7.80 -5.43
CA GLN A 601 33.57 -7.33 -6.27
C GLN A 601 33.14 -6.36 -7.38
N THR A 602 31.86 -6.31 -7.74
CA THR A 602 31.33 -5.33 -8.72
C THR A 602 30.92 -4.00 -8.11
N ALA A 603 30.69 -3.95 -6.80
CA ALA A 603 30.37 -2.72 -6.07
C ALA A 603 31.61 -1.87 -5.67
N THR A 604 32.82 -2.30 -6.03
CA THR A 604 34.09 -1.62 -5.71
C THR A 604 34.93 -1.29 -6.93
N ARG A 605 34.29 -0.97 -8.08
CA ARG A 605 35.03 -0.38 -9.22
C ARG A 605 34.25 0.78 -9.84
#